data_1697ac8d2d5d49f14b936f02098c750c
#
_entry.id   1697ac8d2d5d49f14b936f02098c750c
#
_cell.length_a   1.000
_cell.length_b   1.000
_cell.length_c   1.000
_cell.angle_alpha   90.00
_cell.angle_beta   90.00
_cell.angle_gamma   90.00
#
_symmetry.space_group_name_H-M   'P 1'
#
loop_
_entity.id
_entity.type
_entity.pdbx_description
1 polymer ?
#
loop_
_entity_poly.entity_id
_entity_poly.type
_entity_poly.pdbx_seq_one_letter_code
_entity_poly.pdbx_strand_id
1 'polypeptide(L)'
;MMSAPPQAKALDGEFQLSVAMRMIALRLLVVGGAVYLASPNCGEGAWVTCHFFSAHDVFMIALQGLALLALSFWTPGKLRAFSMLRASPLWLALLCGAVFVCGALGRDLVLGGFDLSRDEVMAVFDGEAFRAGRLFSSLPPQWRELQEALQPLFMAPIGGGEHVISAYLPVHAALRALFSFLADPRFLNPLLAAGAVVLVHGLARQMWPHRPDAALVAALLLAMSSQVLITSMTSYAMTAHLLFNLLWLRCFLRGGKRGYAGSLIVGFFACGLHQVVFHPLFAAPFILRLLTSKRYSMGLFYALCYLLMIAFWGSYLRLAMLWDGHAPPAGDGAADVGLAYLLERILTMLKDFDFLGGIVLMMLNLLRFAAWQHLLALPLCLLAWRAVRGDEGVMRELAGGLALTLLAMFVLLPFQGLGWGYRYWHGLLGSFCLLGACGWIHATQAQWPHARRMATGAFAMAGAFTLLIALPLHARHAKAINAPNMEARRAIEAAPVDIVLVDDTGLRWGIDLVRNDPALQGRPLTLYFLLLKPEQLEDLCGRYRLALFGREHASRFGLSQTVELLPRRSAVLRDKLASLNCAPSLK
;
A
#
# COMPACT_ATOMS: atom_id res chain seq x y z
N MET A 1 -42.90 24.81 -20.33
CA MET A 1 -43.05 25.02 -18.87
C MET A 1 -42.72 23.72 -18.18
N MET A 2 -41.47 23.55 -17.78
CA MET A 2 -41.03 22.41 -16.95
C MET A 2 -41.24 22.82 -15.50
N SER A 3 -42.07 22.08 -14.78
CA SER A 3 -42.32 22.25 -13.36
C SER A 3 -41.04 22.02 -12.57
N ALA A 4 -40.67 22.98 -11.73
CA ALA A 4 -39.56 22.85 -10.78
C ALA A 4 -39.81 21.62 -9.86
N PRO A 5 -38.74 20.81 -9.58
CA PRO A 5 -38.88 19.71 -8.64
C PRO A 5 -39.17 20.24 -7.23
N PRO A 6 -39.89 19.48 -6.39
CA PRO A 6 -40.29 19.92 -5.06
C PRO A 6 -39.03 20.20 -4.22
N GLN A 7 -38.97 21.39 -3.61
CA GLN A 7 -37.97 21.80 -2.66
C GLN A 7 -38.01 20.82 -1.47
N ALA A 8 -37.15 19.80 -1.47
CA ALA A 8 -36.85 19.03 -0.26
C ALA A 8 -36.27 20.02 0.76
N LYS A 9 -36.89 20.13 1.96
CA LYS A 9 -36.42 20.94 3.08
C LYS A 9 -34.93 20.68 3.28
N ALA A 10 -34.09 21.65 2.90
CA ALA A 10 -32.65 21.60 3.14
C ALA A 10 -32.43 21.62 4.66
N LEU A 11 -32.01 20.51 5.21
CA LEU A 11 -31.45 20.49 6.57
C LEU A 11 -30.22 21.39 6.58
N ASP A 12 -30.08 22.24 7.59
CA ASP A 12 -28.98 23.20 7.73
C ASP A 12 -27.62 22.50 7.57
N GLY A 13 -26.69 23.04 6.76
CA GLY A 13 -25.40 22.42 6.46
C GLY A 13 -24.52 22.17 7.69
N GLU A 14 -24.68 22.99 8.73
CA GLU A 14 -24.05 22.78 10.06
C GLU A 14 -24.54 21.49 10.71
N PHE A 15 -25.83 21.30 10.72
CA PHE A 15 -26.47 20.11 11.27
C PHE A 15 -26.02 18.86 10.52
N GLN A 16 -25.82 18.97 9.19
CA GLN A 16 -25.37 17.83 8.37
C GLN A 16 -23.95 17.38 8.72
N LEU A 17 -22.98 18.29 8.84
CA LEU A 17 -21.60 17.92 9.17
C LEU A 17 -21.47 17.40 10.61
N SER A 18 -22.10 18.05 11.59
CA SER A 18 -22.07 17.59 13.00
C SER A 18 -22.74 16.23 13.15
N VAL A 19 -23.86 15.98 12.45
CA VAL A 19 -24.52 14.67 12.41
C VAL A 19 -23.62 13.62 11.76
N ALA A 20 -22.98 13.94 10.62
CA ALA A 20 -22.05 13.03 9.97
C ALA A 20 -20.87 12.66 10.90
N MET A 21 -20.30 13.64 11.61
CA MET A 21 -19.24 13.40 12.60
C MET A 21 -19.71 12.47 13.71
N ARG A 22 -20.91 12.70 14.30
CA ARG A 22 -21.48 11.82 15.34
C ARG A 22 -21.73 10.41 14.83
N MET A 23 -22.32 10.28 13.65
CA MET A 23 -22.60 8.98 13.03
C MET A 23 -21.31 8.18 12.80
N ILE A 24 -20.26 8.81 12.28
CA ILE A 24 -18.96 8.15 12.08
C ILE A 24 -18.30 7.84 13.41
N ALA A 25 -18.29 8.79 14.36
CA ALA A 25 -17.73 8.58 15.70
C ALA A 25 -18.35 7.37 16.39
N LEU A 26 -19.69 7.30 16.45
CA LEU A 26 -20.38 6.18 17.07
C LEU A 26 -20.10 4.85 16.36
N ARG A 27 -20.07 4.83 15.04
CA ARG A 27 -19.74 3.62 14.29
C ARG A 27 -18.31 3.16 14.56
N LEU A 28 -17.33 4.07 14.57
CA LEU A 28 -15.93 3.74 14.87
C LEU A 28 -15.81 3.16 16.29
N LEU A 29 -16.45 3.77 17.29
CA LEU A 29 -16.39 3.30 18.68
C LEU A 29 -17.10 1.95 18.86
N VAL A 30 -18.31 1.80 18.30
CA VAL A 30 -19.09 0.57 18.44
C VAL A 30 -18.46 -0.58 17.65
N VAL A 31 -18.15 -0.36 16.36
CA VAL A 31 -17.56 -1.41 15.51
C VAL A 31 -16.14 -1.74 15.96
N GLY A 32 -15.33 -0.72 16.26
CA GLY A 32 -13.97 -0.91 16.78
C GLY A 32 -13.95 -1.70 18.09
N GLY A 33 -14.86 -1.35 19.04
CA GLY A 33 -15.02 -2.07 20.29
C GLY A 33 -15.55 -3.50 20.10
N ALA A 34 -16.55 -3.69 19.24
CA ALA A 34 -17.09 -5.03 18.95
C ALA A 34 -16.03 -5.94 18.30
N VAL A 35 -15.29 -5.43 17.32
CA VAL A 35 -14.19 -6.19 16.66
C VAL A 35 -13.09 -6.51 17.66
N TYR A 36 -12.71 -5.57 18.55
CA TYR A 36 -11.72 -5.82 19.60
C TYR A 36 -12.16 -6.95 20.55
N LEU A 37 -13.40 -6.93 20.99
CA LEU A 37 -13.97 -7.97 21.88
C LEU A 37 -14.13 -9.32 21.17
N ALA A 38 -14.43 -9.31 19.87
CA ALA A 38 -14.56 -10.53 19.05
C ALA A 38 -13.22 -11.13 18.60
N SER A 39 -12.12 -10.41 18.80
CA SER A 39 -10.78 -10.81 18.34
C SER A 39 -9.79 -11.00 19.52
N PRO A 40 -10.12 -11.81 20.55
CA PRO A 40 -9.25 -11.98 21.71
C PRO A 40 -7.91 -12.62 21.38
N ASN A 41 -7.80 -13.33 20.26
CA ASN A 41 -6.60 -14.04 19.79
C ASN A 41 -5.70 -13.18 18.86
N CYS A 42 -5.94 -11.86 18.78
CA CYS A 42 -5.07 -10.92 18.07
C CYS A 42 -3.72 -10.67 18.81
N GLY A 43 -3.25 -11.65 19.58
CA GLY A 43 -2.00 -11.60 20.33
C GLY A 43 -0.75 -12.01 19.51
N GLU A 44 0.27 -12.45 20.23
CA GLU A 44 1.51 -12.96 19.63
C GLU A 44 1.23 -14.21 18.79
N GLY A 45 1.80 -14.25 17.58
CA GLY A 45 1.55 -15.31 16.58
C GLY A 45 0.36 -15.09 15.66
N ALA A 46 -0.45 -14.05 15.90
CA ALA A 46 -1.58 -13.71 15.04
C ALA A 46 -1.13 -13.11 13.69
N TRP A 47 -2.05 -13.10 12.73
CA TRP A 47 -1.86 -12.44 11.43
C TRP A 47 -1.42 -10.98 11.59
N VAL A 48 -0.56 -10.50 10.71
CA VAL A 48 -0.01 -9.12 10.73
C VAL A 48 -1.09 -8.06 10.95
N THR A 49 -2.22 -8.16 10.24
CA THR A 49 -3.36 -7.22 10.36
C THR A 49 -3.95 -7.21 11.77
N CYS A 50 -4.07 -8.38 12.38
CA CYS A 50 -4.58 -8.55 13.73
C CYS A 50 -3.63 -7.96 14.78
N HIS A 51 -2.33 -8.25 14.64
CA HIS A 51 -1.30 -7.69 15.50
C HIS A 51 -1.28 -6.15 15.46
N PHE A 52 -1.33 -5.54 14.28
CA PHE A 52 -1.38 -4.09 14.17
C PHE A 52 -2.66 -3.49 14.74
N PHE A 53 -3.79 -4.18 14.58
CA PHE A 53 -5.05 -3.72 15.15
C PHE A 53 -4.98 -3.66 16.68
N SER A 54 -4.57 -4.75 17.32
CA SER A 54 -4.50 -4.82 18.80
C SER A 54 -3.42 -3.90 19.36
N ALA A 55 -2.28 -3.78 18.71
CA ALA A 55 -1.15 -2.99 19.20
C ALA A 55 -1.32 -1.47 18.98
N HIS A 56 -2.10 -1.04 17.99
CA HIS A 56 -2.14 0.37 17.60
C HIS A 56 -3.50 0.86 17.09
N ASP A 57 -4.11 0.17 16.10
CA ASP A 57 -5.23 0.74 15.35
C ASP A 57 -6.49 0.88 16.22
N VAL A 58 -6.74 -0.03 17.16
CA VAL A 58 -7.89 0.05 18.09
C VAL A 58 -7.81 1.31 18.96
N PHE A 59 -6.61 1.64 19.46
CA PHE A 59 -6.38 2.87 20.21
C PHE A 59 -6.64 4.11 19.35
N MET A 60 -6.12 4.11 18.12
CA MET A 60 -6.32 5.22 17.19
C MET A 60 -7.79 5.40 16.81
N ILE A 61 -8.53 4.31 16.60
CA ILE A 61 -9.99 4.33 16.34
C ILE A 61 -10.74 4.94 17.52
N ALA A 62 -10.42 4.53 18.75
CA ALA A 62 -11.05 5.10 19.96
C ALA A 62 -10.74 6.60 20.08
N LEU A 63 -9.48 6.98 19.90
CA LEU A 63 -9.03 8.37 19.98
C LEU A 63 -9.70 9.25 18.91
N GLN A 64 -9.76 8.78 17.67
CA GLN A 64 -10.43 9.49 16.57
C GLN A 64 -11.95 9.55 16.76
N GLY A 65 -12.59 8.48 17.23
CA GLY A 65 -14.01 8.46 17.55
C GLY A 65 -14.36 9.51 18.62
N LEU A 66 -13.59 9.56 19.70
CA LEU A 66 -13.77 10.56 20.76
C LEU A 66 -13.50 11.99 20.27
N ALA A 67 -12.44 12.19 19.46
CA ALA A 67 -12.11 13.49 18.87
C ALA A 67 -13.22 13.99 17.93
N LEU A 68 -13.77 13.11 17.07
CA LEU A 68 -14.91 13.43 16.21
C LEU A 68 -16.16 13.77 17.02
N LEU A 69 -16.44 13.01 18.09
CA LEU A 69 -17.57 13.27 18.96
C LEU A 69 -17.42 14.64 19.63
N ALA A 70 -16.26 14.94 20.22
CA ALA A 70 -15.99 16.23 20.84
C ALA A 70 -16.10 17.38 19.81
N LEU A 71 -15.51 17.19 18.61
CA LEU A 71 -15.57 18.18 17.54
C LEU A 71 -17.00 18.43 17.03
N SER A 72 -17.88 17.43 17.10
CA SER A 72 -19.28 17.54 16.66
C SER A 72 -20.15 18.43 17.55
N PHE A 73 -19.73 18.69 18.79
CA PHE A 73 -20.38 19.60 19.74
C PHE A 73 -19.70 20.96 19.82
N TRP A 74 -18.54 21.10 19.14
CA TRP A 74 -17.82 22.35 19.15
C TRP A 74 -18.54 23.41 18.33
N THR A 75 -18.79 24.56 18.93
CA THR A 75 -19.34 25.74 18.28
C THR A 75 -18.25 26.79 18.16
N PRO A 76 -17.96 27.32 16.96
CA PRO A 76 -16.95 28.35 16.80
C PRO A 76 -17.46 29.62 17.49
N GLY A 77 -16.80 30.04 18.54
CA GLY A 77 -17.00 31.36 19.11
C GLY A 77 -16.71 32.46 18.07
N LYS A 78 -16.27 33.63 18.48
CA LYS A 78 -15.91 34.77 17.62
C LYS A 78 -14.65 34.53 16.74
N LEU A 79 -14.29 33.28 16.39
CA LEU A 79 -13.24 32.99 15.43
C LEU A 79 -13.60 33.65 14.09
N ARG A 80 -12.83 34.65 13.70
CA ARG A 80 -12.92 35.20 12.35
C ARG A 80 -12.83 34.03 11.37
N ALA A 81 -13.78 33.98 10.41
CA ALA A 81 -13.67 33.02 9.33
C ALA A 81 -12.25 33.11 8.78
N PHE A 82 -11.50 32.03 8.87
CA PHE A 82 -10.33 31.90 8.04
C PHE A 82 -10.85 32.17 6.62
N SER A 83 -10.52 33.36 6.08
CA SER A 83 -10.67 33.52 4.64
C SER A 83 -9.84 32.41 4.08
N MET A 84 -10.49 31.36 3.52
CA MET A 84 -9.78 30.21 3.03
C MET A 84 -8.66 30.74 2.16
N LEU A 85 -7.46 30.42 2.54
CA LEU A 85 -6.26 30.73 1.78
C LEU A 85 -6.60 30.39 0.33
N ARG A 86 -6.79 31.43 -0.48
CA ARG A 86 -6.95 31.20 -1.92
C ARG A 86 -5.74 30.36 -2.28
N ALA A 87 -5.99 29.14 -2.78
CA ALA A 87 -4.92 28.24 -3.13
C ALA A 87 -4.07 28.92 -4.22
N SER A 88 -3.12 29.73 -3.76
CA SER A 88 -2.14 30.31 -4.65
C SER A 88 -1.18 29.20 -5.08
N PRO A 89 -0.58 29.27 -6.25
CA PRO A 89 0.44 28.31 -6.67
C PRO A 89 1.54 28.10 -5.63
N LEU A 90 1.87 29.17 -4.88
CA LEU A 90 2.85 29.11 -3.77
C LEU A 90 2.40 28.17 -2.65
N TRP A 91 1.14 28.25 -2.20
CA TRP A 91 0.64 27.36 -1.16
C TRP A 91 0.63 25.90 -1.59
N LEU A 92 0.27 25.62 -2.85
CA LEU A 92 0.34 24.28 -3.38
C LEU A 92 1.79 23.78 -3.45
N ALA A 93 2.72 24.61 -3.89
CA ALA A 93 4.15 24.29 -3.92
C ALA A 93 4.71 24.02 -2.52
N LEU A 94 4.36 24.85 -1.51
CA LEU A 94 4.76 24.63 -0.12
C LEU A 94 4.17 23.34 0.45
N LEU A 95 2.90 23.04 0.16
CA LEU A 95 2.26 21.78 0.58
C LEU A 95 2.95 20.57 -0.03
N CYS A 96 3.24 20.60 -1.33
CA CYS A 96 3.97 19.53 -2.03
C CYS A 96 5.40 19.40 -1.50
N GLY A 97 6.08 20.51 -1.25
CA GLY A 97 7.40 20.53 -0.62
C GLY A 97 7.37 19.90 0.78
N ALA A 98 6.37 20.21 1.59
CA ALA A 98 6.19 19.61 2.92
C ALA A 98 5.96 18.09 2.85
N VAL A 99 5.11 17.61 1.91
CA VAL A 99 4.90 16.17 1.69
C VAL A 99 6.18 15.48 1.24
N PHE A 100 6.92 16.07 0.30
CA PHE A 100 8.20 15.55 -0.17
C PHE A 100 9.22 15.47 0.98
N VAL A 101 9.41 16.54 1.74
CA VAL A 101 10.37 16.60 2.84
C VAL A 101 9.97 15.62 3.96
N CYS A 102 8.68 15.52 4.28
CA CYS A 102 8.18 14.55 5.26
C CYS A 102 8.51 13.11 4.83
N GLY A 103 8.25 12.75 3.57
CA GLY A 103 8.59 11.43 3.04
C GLY A 103 10.10 11.17 3.00
N ALA A 104 10.88 12.14 2.52
CA ALA A 104 12.33 12.01 2.37
C ALA A 104 13.05 11.90 3.74
N LEU A 105 12.76 12.80 4.68
CA LEU A 105 13.36 12.77 6.02
C LEU A 105 12.77 11.65 6.87
N GLY A 106 11.47 11.36 6.73
CA GLY A 106 10.78 10.32 7.48
C GLY A 106 11.34 8.93 7.20
N ARG A 107 11.83 8.66 5.98
CA ARG A 107 12.52 7.40 5.68
C ARG A 107 13.67 7.13 6.67
N ASP A 108 14.50 8.11 6.95
CA ASP A 108 15.65 7.95 7.85
C ASP A 108 15.22 8.08 9.33
N LEU A 109 14.39 9.07 9.67
CA LEU A 109 14.02 9.37 11.07
C LEU A 109 12.99 8.38 11.66
N VAL A 110 12.08 7.88 10.83
CA VAL A 110 10.99 6.97 11.25
C VAL A 110 11.33 5.52 10.92
N LEU A 111 11.76 5.25 9.68
CA LEU A 111 12.03 3.89 9.22
C LEU A 111 13.52 3.50 9.29
N GLY A 112 14.41 4.41 9.69
CA GLY A 112 15.86 4.12 9.81
C GLY A 112 16.56 3.79 8.50
N GLY A 113 15.98 4.21 7.36
CA GLY A 113 16.47 3.90 6.03
C GLY A 113 16.24 2.45 5.59
N PHE A 114 15.43 1.68 6.33
CA PHE A 114 15.26 0.24 6.17
C PHE A 114 13.92 -0.10 5.48
N ASP A 115 13.98 -0.93 4.45
CA ASP A 115 12.81 -1.50 3.78
C ASP A 115 12.33 -2.73 4.55
N LEU A 116 11.19 -2.66 5.25
CA LEU A 116 10.76 -3.68 6.21
C LEU A 116 10.34 -4.97 5.54
N SER A 117 9.54 -4.88 4.49
CA SER A 117 8.88 -6.04 3.90
C SER A 117 9.58 -6.56 2.65
N ARG A 118 9.35 -7.84 2.37
CA ARG A 118 9.78 -8.47 1.11
C ARG A 118 9.27 -7.74 -0.13
N ASP A 119 8.04 -7.20 -0.09
CA ASP A 119 7.46 -6.43 -1.20
C ASP A 119 8.30 -5.19 -1.57
N GLU A 120 8.91 -4.53 -0.57
CA GLU A 120 9.80 -3.39 -0.77
C GLU A 120 11.16 -3.84 -1.32
N VAL A 121 11.70 -4.91 -0.73
CA VAL A 121 13.00 -5.47 -1.13
C VAL A 121 12.99 -5.93 -2.58
N MET A 122 11.89 -6.54 -3.07
CA MET A 122 11.77 -6.96 -4.45
C MET A 122 11.83 -5.79 -5.44
N ALA A 123 11.17 -4.67 -5.12
CA ALA A 123 11.24 -3.47 -5.96
C ALA A 123 12.64 -2.85 -6.00
N VAL A 124 13.40 -2.95 -4.90
CA VAL A 124 14.81 -2.51 -4.84
C VAL A 124 15.68 -3.46 -5.65
N PHE A 125 15.55 -4.77 -5.44
CA PHE A 125 16.32 -5.81 -6.11
C PHE A 125 16.22 -5.73 -7.63
N ASP A 126 15.01 -5.73 -8.19
CA ASP A 126 14.82 -5.60 -9.63
C ASP A 126 15.28 -4.22 -10.14
N GLY A 127 15.06 -3.16 -9.35
CA GLY A 127 15.53 -1.81 -9.70
C GLY A 127 17.05 -1.72 -9.86
N GLU A 128 17.82 -2.41 -9.03
CA GLU A 128 19.27 -2.50 -9.14
C GLU A 128 19.71 -3.33 -10.36
N ALA A 129 19.04 -4.45 -10.63
CA ALA A 129 19.28 -5.25 -11.83
C ALA A 129 19.02 -4.44 -13.11
N PHE A 130 17.90 -3.73 -13.19
CA PHE A 130 17.51 -2.89 -14.33
C PHE A 130 18.47 -1.70 -14.51
N ARG A 131 18.93 -1.09 -13.42
CA ARG A 131 19.95 -0.04 -13.46
C ARG A 131 21.26 -0.55 -14.09
N ALA A 132 21.63 -1.81 -13.82
CA ALA A 132 22.78 -2.47 -14.41
C ALA A 132 22.55 -2.92 -15.87
N GLY A 133 21.40 -2.59 -16.47
CA GLY A 133 21.04 -2.98 -17.84
C GLY A 133 20.67 -4.46 -18.00
N ARG A 134 20.31 -5.13 -16.91
CA ARG A 134 19.97 -6.56 -16.91
C ARG A 134 18.48 -6.74 -16.62
N LEU A 135 17.83 -7.59 -17.40
CA LEU A 135 16.44 -7.98 -17.16
C LEU A 135 16.32 -8.94 -15.96
N PHE A 136 17.33 -9.80 -15.79
CA PHE A 136 17.42 -10.79 -14.72
C PHE A 136 18.76 -10.67 -13.99
N SER A 137 18.78 -11.09 -12.72
CA SER A 137 20.02 -11.18 -11.95
C SER A 137 20.64 -12.55 -12.14
N SER A 138 21.86 -12.61 -12.66
CA SER A 138 22.58 -13.87 -12.89
C SER A 138 23.16 -14.41 -11.59
N LEU A 139 22.93 -15.68 -11.29
CA LEU A 139 23.53 -16.38 -10.17
C LEU A 139 24.83 -17.08 -10.59
N PRO A 140 25.96 -16.83 -9.89
CA PRO A 140 27.18 -17.60 -10.06
C PRO A 140 26.94 -19.10 -9.86
N PRO A 141 27.64 -20.00 -10.60
CA PRO A 141 27.35 -21.44 -10.59
C PRO A 141 27.29 -22.08 -9.20
N GLN A 142 28.17 -21.63 -8.28
CA GLN A 142 28.23 -22.16 -6.91
C GLN A 142 26.99 -21.83 -6.05
N TRP A 143 26.13 -20.87 -6.46
CA TRP A 143 24.96 -20.42 -5.74
C TRP A 143 23.65 -20.89 -6.35
N ARG A 144 23.67 -21.51 -7.54
CA ARG A 144 22.45 -21.90 -8.26
C ARG A 144 21.60 -22.92 -7.50
N GLU A 145 22.23 -23.89 -6.85
CA GLU A 145 21.51 -24.89 -6.03
C GLU A 145 20.97 -24.32 -4.72
N LEU A 146 21.44 -23.15 -4.30
CA LEU A 146 21.05 -22.46 -3.08
C LEU A 146 20.11 -21.26 -3.35
N GLN A 147 19.62 -21.09 -4.58
CA GLN A 147 18.85 -19.92 -4.98
C GLN A 147 17.62 -19.67 -4.08
N GLU A 148 16.87 -20.72 -3.71
CA GLU A 148 15.69 -20.60 -2.85
C GLU A 148 16.06 -20.12 -1.44
N ALA A 149 17.21 -20.54 -0.93
CA ALA A 149 17.70 -20.12 0.36
C ALA A 149 18.30 -18.70 0.34
N LEU A 150 18.90 -18.29 -0.80
CA LEU A 150 19.45 -16.95 -0.99
C LEU A 150 18.37 -15.87 -1.15
N GLN A 151 17.28 -16.20 -1.83
CA GLN A 151 16.20 -15.29 -2.18
C GLN A 151 14.84 -15.95 -1.93
N PRO A 152 14.49 -16.18 -0.67
CA PRO A 152 13.23 -16.82 -0.32
C PRO A 152 12.05 -15.89 -0.60
N LEU A 153 10.91 -16.44 -1.01
CA LEU A 153 9.65 -15.77 -1.30
C LEU A 153 9.72 -14.71 -2.42
N PHE A 154 8.71 -14.70 -3.25
CA PHE A 154 8.46 -13.73 -4.33
C PHE A 154 9.60 -13.60 -5.37
N MET A 155 10.45 -14.62 -5.47
CA MET A 155 11.47 -14.72 -6.51
C MET A 155 11.14 -15.89 -7.44
N ALA A 156 11.32 -15.64 -8.73
CA ALA A 156 11.14 -16.66 -9.77
C ALA A 156 12.51 -17.07 -10.33
N PRO A 157 12.86 -18.37 -10.26
CA PRO A 157 14.06 -18.89 -10.90
C PRO A 157 13.86 -19.00 -12.41
N ILE A 158 14.92 -18.73 -13.18
CA ILE A 158 14.95 -18.77 -14.63
C ILE A 158 16.14 -19.61 -15.09
N GLY A 159 15.97 -20.35 -16.18
CA GLY A 159 17.07 -21.13 -16.77
C GLY A 159 17.67 -22.17 -15.82
N GLY A 160 16.83 -22.91 -15.08
CA GLY A 160 17.31 -23.92 -14.11
C GLY A 160 18.08 -23.32 -12.92
N GLY A 161 17.83 -22.05 -12.59
CA GLY A 161 18.49 -21.34 -11.49
C GLY A 161 19.70 -20.50 -11.91
N GLU A 162 19.92 -20.34 -13.20
CA GLU A 162 20.99 -19.47 -13.70
C GLU A 162 20.70 -18.00 -13.43
N HIS A 163 19.40 -17.63 -13.45
CA HIS A 163 18.94 -16.27 -13.22
C HIS A 163 17.78 -16.25 -12.22
N VAL A 164 17.56 -15.08 -11.63
CA VAL A 164 16.43 -14.80 -10.73
C VAL A 164 15.84 -13.42 -11.04
N ILE A 165 14.52 -13.32 -10.87
CA ILE A 165 13.77 -12.06 -10.95
C ILE A 165 12.67 -12.09 -9.88
N SER A 166 12.16 -10.94 -9.49
CA SER A 166 10.98 -10.88 -8.63
C SER A 166 9.72 -11.37 -9.36
N ALA A 167 8.81 -11.97 -8.61
CA ALA A 167 7.49 -12.37 -9.11
C ALA A 167 6.53 -11.18 -9.32
N TYR A 168 6.98 -9.96 -9.00
CA TYR A 168 6.20 -8.73 -9.21
C TYR A 168 6.39 -8.14 -10.59
N LEU A 169 5.42 -7.33 -11.02
CA LEU A 169 5.50 -6.65 -12.31
C LEU A 169 6.52 -5.51 -12.28
N PRO A 170 7.22 -5.25 -13.39
CA PRO A 170 8.50 -4.55 -13.40
C PRO A 170 8.41 -3.02 -13.40
N VAL A 171 7.23 -2.41 -13.66
CA VAL A 171 7.16 -0.98 -13.95
C VAL A 171 7.64 -0.12 -12.76
N HIS A 172 7.32 -0.50 -11.51
CA HIS A 172 7.79 0.26 -10.36
C HIS A 172 9.32 0.15 -10.18
N ALA A 173 9.87 -1.04 -10.33
CA ALA A 173 11.31 -1.27 -10.31
C ALA A 173 12.03 -0.51 -11.45
N ALA A 174 11.45 -0.50 -12.65
CA ALA A 174 11.95 0.27 -13.79
C ALA A 174 11.92 1.79 -13.54
N LEU A 175 10.86 2.30 -12.91
CA LEU A 175 10.79 3.71 -12.47
C LEU A 175 11.91 4.04 -11.47
N ARG A 176 12.19 3.16 -10.50
CA ARG A 176 13.31 3.30 -9.56
C ARG A 176 14.67 3.31 -10.29
N ALA A 177 14.86 2.38 -11.22
CA ALA A 177 16.08 2.30 -12.03
C ALA A 177 16.27 3.58 -12.86
N LEU A 178 15.25 4.05 -13.57
CA LEU A 178 15.32 5.28 -14.36
C LEU A 178 15.58 6.50 -13.48
N PHE A 179 14.90 6.59 -12.32
CA PHE A 179 15.09 7.70 -11.39
C PHE A 179 16.51 7.71 -10.80
N SER A 180 17.15 6.54 -10.65
CA SER A 180 18.51 6.42 -10.11
C SER A 180 19.59 7.09 -10.97
N PHE A 181 19.31 7.40 -12.25
CA PHE A 181 20.19 8.18 -13.09
C PHE A 181 20.09 9.70 -12.85
N LEU A 182 19.05 10.14 -12.14
CA LEU A 182 18.78 11.56 -11.82
C LEU A 182 19.07 11.88 -10.35
N ALA A 183 18.67 10.99 -9.45
CA ALA A 183 18.79 11.16 -8.00
C ALA A 183 18.73 9.80 -7.30
N ASP A 184 18.97 9.79 -5.98
CA ASP A 184 18.80 8.57 -5.16
C ASP A 184 17.35 8.04 -5.24
N PRO A 185 17.14 6.75 -5.58
CA PRO A 185 15.81 6.15 -5.70
C PRO A 185 14.94 6.25 -4.45
N ARG A 186 15.53 6.51 -3.27
CA ARG A 186 14.78 6.74 -2.03
C ARG A 186 13.86 7.96 -2.10
N PHE A 187 14.14 8.92 -2.98
CA PHE A 187 13.32 10.13 -3.17
C PHE A 187 12.17 9.95 -4.16
N LEU A 188 12.09 8.81 -4.85
CA LEU A 188 11.04 8.57 -5.85
C LEU A 188 9.65 8.61 -5.22
N ASN A 189 9.39 7.80 -4.19
CA ASN A 189 8.06 7.74 -3.56
C ASN A 189 7.64 9.06 -2.90
N PRO A 190 8.50 9.82 -2.18
CA PRO A 190 8.20 11.20 -1.77
C PRO A 190 7.78 12.11 -2.91
N LEU A 191 8.47 12.03 -4.06
CA LEU A 191 8.15 12.83 -5.24
C LEU A 191 6.80 12.42 -5.86
N LEU A 192 6.52 11.10 -5.96
CA LEU A 192 5.24 10.60 -6.46
C LEU A 192 4.08 11.02 -5.55
N ALA A 193 4.26 11.01 -4.22
CA ALA A 193 3.26 11.50 -3.26
C ALA A 193 2.98 12.99 -3.43
N ALA A 194 4.02 13.82 -3.56
CA ALA A 194 3.88 15.25 -3.84
C ALA A 194 3.17 15.48 -5.19
N GLY A 195 3.51 14.73 -6.22
CA GLY A 195 2.84 14.74 -7.54
C GLY A 195 1.36 14.36 -7.45
N ALA A 196 1.01 13.39 -6.59
CA ALA A 196 -0.38 13.01 -6.36
C ALA A 196 -1.21 14.15 -5.72
N VAL A 197 -0.61 14.95 -4.82
CA VAL A 197 -1.25 16.15 -4.26
C VAL A 197 -1.53 17.20 -5.35
N VAL A 198 -0.61 17.42 -6.27
CA VAL A 198 -0.83 18.31 -7.43
C VAL A 198 -1.98 17.79 -8.30
N LEU A 199 -1.98 16.49 -8.60
CA LEU A 199 -2.99 15.89 -9.47
C LEU A 199 -4.39 15.91 -8.84
N VAL A 200 -4.54 15.56 -7.56
CA VAL A 200 -5.85 15.60 -6.90
C VAL A 200 -6.40 17.01 -6.80
N HIS A 201 -5.55 18.02 -6.51
CA HIS A 201 -5.93 19.42 -6.58
C HIS A 201 -6.40 19.82 -7.99
N GLY A 202 -5.60 19.48 -9.01
CA GLY A 202 -5.92 19.80 -10.40
C GLY A 202 -7.18 19.11 -10.90
N LEU A 203 -7.46 17.87 -10.49
CA LEU A 203 -8.69 17.15 -10.76
C LEU A 203 -9.89 17.82 -10.11
N ALA A 204 -9.81 18.16 -8.83
CA ALA A 204 -10.88 18.87 -8.14
C ALA A 204 -11.17 20.25 -8.75
N ARG A 205 -10.12 20.98 -9.20
CA ARG A 205 -10.29 22.24 -9.97
C ARG A 205 -10.97 22.02 -11.32
N GLN A 206 -10.71 20.90 -11.98
CA GLN A 206 -11.36 20.55 -13.25
C GLN A 206 -12.84 20.17 -13.04
N MET A 207 -13.13 19.44 -11.97
CA MET A 207 -14.49 18.97 -11.66
C MET A 207 -15.37 20.10 -11.11
N TRP A 208 -14.80 21.00 -10.32
CA TRP A 208 -15.50 22.11 -9.66
C TRP A 208 -14.77 23.44 -9.86
N PRO A 209 -14.80 24.03 -11.08
CA PRO A 209 -14.04 25.25 -11.41
C PRO A 209 -14.38 26.44 -10.51
N HIS A 210 -15.64 26.53 -10.05
CA HIS A 210 -16.15 27.63 -9.21
C HIS A 210 -15.97 27.38 -7.70
N ARG A 211 -15.36 26.25 -7.30
CA ARG A 211 -15.16 25.84 -5.91
C ARG A 211 -13.65 25.58 -5.63
N PRO A 212 -12.82 26.63 -5.62
CA PRO A 212 -11.38 26.48 -5.34
C PRO A 212 -11.11 25.95 -3.94
N ASP A 213 -12.02 26.16 -2.99
CA ASP A 213 -11.99 25.62 -1.65
C ASP A 213 -12.09 24.08 -1.62
N ALA A 214 -12.92 23.47 -2.48
CA ALA A 214 -13.01 22.03 -2.60
C ALA A 214 -11.69 21.42 -3.13
N ALA A 215 -11.02 22.09 -4.07
CA ALA A 215 -9.72 21.64 -4.55
C ALA A 215 -8.63 21.70 -3.46
N LEU A 216 -8.63 22.75 -2.65
CA LEU A 216 -7.74 22.85 -1.50
C LEU A 216 -8.02 21.74 -0.49
N VAL A 217 -9.29 21.47 -0.16
CA VAL A 217 -9.69 20.39 0.75
C VAL A 217 -9.25 19.03 0.22
N ALA A 218 -9.44 18.74 -1.07
CA ALA A 218 -8.96 17.48 -1.67
C ALA A 218 -7.45 17.31 -1.50
N ALA A 219 -6.67 18.36 -1.77
CA ALA A 219 -5.22 18.36 -1.61
C ALA A 219 -4.79 18.17 -0.14
N LEU A 220 -5.45 18.86 0.79
CA LEU A 220 -5.14 18.76 2.22
C LEU A 220 -5.53 17.40 2.79
N LEU A 221 -6.68 16.82 2.41
CA LEU A 221 -7.07 15.47 2.81
C LEU A 221 -6.01 14.44 2.41
N LEU A 222 -5.44 14.56 1.20
CA LEU A 222 -4.39 13.66 0.72
C LEU A 222 -3.05 13.94 1.43
N ALA A 223 -2.63 15.19 1.49
CA ALA A 223 -1.35 15.60 2.07
C ALA A 223 -1.23 15.36 3.58
N MET A 224 -2.37 15.37 4.31
CA MET A 224 -2.43 15.10 5.74
C MET A 224 -2.77 13.63 6.07
N SER A 225 -2.97 12.75 5.07
CA SER A 225 -3.18 11.33 5.31
C SER A 225 -1.90 10.70 5.86
N SER A 226 -1.95 10.17 7.08
CA SER A 226 -0.81 9.45 7.67
C SER A 226 -0.42 8.25 6.82
N GLN A 227 -1.39 7.60 6.16
CA GLN A 227 -1.14 6.51 5.23
C GLN A 227 -0.32 6.97 4.02
N VAL A 228 -0.62 8.13 3.43
CA VAL A 228 0.16 8.68 2.31
C VAL A 228 1.56 9.05 2.76
N LEU A 229 1.68 9.78 3.87
CA LEU A 229 2.97 10.28 4.35
C LEU A 229 3.91 9.13 4.74
N ILE A 230 3.45 8.14 5.51
CA ILE A 230 4.32 7.05 5.96
C ILE A 230 4.60 6.06 4.83
N THR A 231 3.62 5.77 3.95
CA THR A 231 3.90 4.92 2.78
C THR A 231 4.86 5.59 1.79
N SER A 232 4.88 6.92 1.70
CA SER A 232 5.87 7.63 0.87
C SER A 232 7.32 7.48 1.34
N MET A 233 7.53 7.13 2.62
CA MET A 233 8.86 6.84 3.19
C MET A 233 9.42 5.47 2.76
N THR A 234 8.62 4.63 2.11
CA THR A 234 8.89 3.23 1.79
C THR A 234 9.25 3.04 0.33
N SER A 235 9.69 1.84 -0.03
CA SER A 235 9.94 1.43 -1.43
C SER A 235 8.74 0.75 -2.09
N TYR A 236 7.56 0.74 -1.46
CA TYR A 236 6.35 0.14 -2.02
C TYR A 236 5.87 0.80 -3.32
N ALA A 237 5.30 0.00 -4.22
CA ALA A 237 4.67 0.48 -5.46
C ALA A 237 3.34 1.23 -5.24
N MET A 238 2.78 1.23 -4.03
CA MET A 238 1.46 1.82 -3.72
C MET A 238 1.38 3.31 -4.05
N THR A 239 2.44 4.07 -3.77
CA THR A 239 2.50 5.51 -4.07
C THR A 239 2.48 5.76 -5.59
N ALA A 240 3.12 4.88 -6.38
CA ALA A 240 3.04 4.93 -7.83
C ALA A 240 1.61 4.63 -8.32
N HIS A 241 0.93 3.61 -7.76
CA HIS A 241 -0.48 3.35 -8.08
C HIS A 241 -1.38 4.57 -7.83
N LEU A 242 -1.18 5.29 -6.72
CA LEU A 242 -1.92 6.52 -6.42
C LEU A 242 -1.71 7.58 -7.49
N LEU A 243 -0.47 7.86 -7.86
CA LEU A 243 -0.16 8.85 -8.89
C LEU A 243 -0.74 8.46 -10.26
N PHE A 244 -0.51 7.19 -10.68
CA PHE A 244 -0.95 6.72 -11.98
C PHE A 244 -2.48 6.66 -12.11
N ASN A 245 -3.20 6.28 -11.06
CA ASN A 245 -4.67 6.33 -11.05
C ASN A 245 -5.19 7.76 -11.20
N LEU A 246 -4.59 8.73 -10.49
CA LEU A 246 -4.95 10.15 -10.64
C LEU A 246 -4.59 10.71 -12.03
N LEU A 247 -3.45 10.34 -12.56
CA LEU A 247 -3.03 10.74 -13.91
C LEU A 247 -3.95 10.14 -14.98
N TRP A 248 -4.29 8.86 -14.83
CA TRP A 248 -5.27 8.20 -15.68
C TRP A 248 -6.61 8.94 -15.66
N LEU A 249 -7.14 9.23 -14.47
CA LEU A 249 -8.40 9.96 -14.31
C LEU A 249 -8.32 11.36 -14.95
N ARG A 250 -7.21 12.06 -14.78
CA ARG A 250 -6.97 13.37 -15.42
C ARG A 250 -7.04 13.28 -16.93
N CYS A 251 -6.40 12.28 -17.52
CA CYS A 251 -6.42 12.04 -18.96
C CYS A 251 -7.84 11.64 -19.42
N PHE A 252 -8.51 10.73 -18.73
CA PHE A 252 -9.85 10.25 -19.06
C PHE A 252 -10.88 11.39 -19.02
N LEU A 253 -10.87 12.22 -17.98
CA LEU A 253 -11.79 13.37 -17.84
C LEU A 253 -11.50 14.51 -18.82
N ARG A 254 -10.27 14.61 -19.33
CA ARG A 254 -9.96 15.56 -20.41
C ARG A 254 -10.73 15.23 -21.69
N GLY A 255 -11.01 13.95 -21.92
CA GLY A 255 -11.72 13.47 -23.09
C GLY A 255 -10.99 13.73 -24.41
N GLY A 256 -11.70 13.52 -25.53
CA GLY A 256 -11.13 13.65 -26.87
C GLY A 256 -10.05 12.61 -27.17
N LYS A 257 -9.55 12.59 -28.43
CA LYS A 257 -8.57 11.58 -28.86
C LYS A 257 -7.30 11.55 -27.98
N ARG A 258 -6.75 12.74 -27.65
CA ARG A 258 -5.52 12.86 -26.84
C ARG A 258 -5.72 12.42 -25.40
N GLY A 259 -6.87 12.77 -24.79
CA GLY A 259 -7.19 12.38 -23.42
C GLY A 259 -7.38 10.86 -23.30
N TYR A 260 -8.14 10.27 -24.21
CA TYR A 260 -8.38 8.83 -24.20
C TYR A 260 -7.11 8.03 -24.53
N ALA A 261 -6.30 8.44 -25.52
CA ALA A 261 -5.01 7.81 -25.77
C ALA A 261 -4.06 7.92 -24.56
N GLY A 262 -4.00 9.10 -23.93
CA GLY A 262 -3.18 9.30 -22.72
C GLY A 262 -3.64 8.41 -21.57
N SER A 263 -4.94 8.23 -21.34
CA SER A 263 -5.43 7.33 -20.29
C SER A 263 -5.10 5.87 -20.58
N LEU A 264 -5.14 5.40 -21.83
CA LEU A 264 -4.74 4.04 -22.18
C LEU A 264 -3.24 3.81 -21.99
N ILE A 265 -2.39 4.77 -22.36
CA ILE A 265 -0.93 4.69 -22.13
C ILE A 265 -0.64 4.64 -20.64
N VAL A 266 -1.23 5.53 -19.84
CA VAL A 266 -1.07 5.54 -18.39
C VAL A 266 -1.61 4.24 -17.79
N GLY A 267 -2.76 3.73 -18.27
CA GLY A 267 -3.36 2.48 -17.85
C GLY A 267 -2.48 1.27 -18.11
N PHE A 268 -1.81 1.23 -19.28
CA PHE A 268 -0.84 0.17 -19.59
C PHE A 268 0.26 0.09 -18.53
N PHE A 269 0.92 1.21 -18.23
CA PHE A 269 1.97 1.22 -17.20
C PHE A 269 1.42 0.99 -15.79
N ALA A 270 0.22 1.49 -15.48
CA ALA A 270 -0.42 1.27 -14.17
C ALA A 270 -0.73 -0.22 -13.91
N CYS A 271 -1.13 -0.98 -14.93
CA CYS A 271 -1.31 -2.43 -14.84
C CYS A 271 0.01 -3.17 -14.54
N GLY A 272 1.15 -2.62 -14.97
CA GLY A 272 2.48 -3.22 -14.78
C GLY A 272 3.22 -2.80 -13.50
N LEU A 273 2.63 -2.00 -12.60
CA LEU A 273 3.34 -1.46 -11.43
C LEU A 273 3.72 -2.50 -10.37
N HIS A 274 2.82 -3.42 -10.05
CA HIS A 274 3.05 -4.43 -9.00
C HIS A 274 2.25 -5.70 -9.23
N GLN A 275 0.93 -5.61 -9.26
CA GLN A 275 0.00 -6.68 -9.60
C GLN A 275 -1.04 -6.15 -10.57
N VAL A 276 -1.33 -6.93 -11.60
CA VAL A 276 -2.16 -6.49 -12.72
C VAL A 276 -3.59 -6.06 -12.34
N VAL A 277 -4.12 -6.55 -11.22
CA VAL A 277 -5.54 -6.39 -10.84
C VAL A 277 -5.90 -4.99 -10.33
N PHE A 278 -4.98 -4.27 -9.67
CA PHE A 278 -5.32 -3.04 -8.95
C PHE A 278 -5.83 -1.91 -9.84
N HIS A 279 -5.14 -1.65 -10.94
CA HIS A 279 -5.56 -0.56 -11.83
C HIS A 279 -6.85 -0.87 -12.61
N PRO A 280 -7.06 -2.08 -13.17
CA PRO A 280 -8.34 -2.45 -13.78
C PRO A 280 -9.54 -2.32 -12.85
N LEU A 281 -9.42 -2.68 -11.56
CA LEU A 281 -10.48 -2.51 -10.58
C LEU A 281 -10.85 -1.03 -10.37
N PHE A 282 -9.87 -0.13 -10.43
CA PHE A 282 -10.11 1.31 -10.43
C PHE A 282 -10.78 1.80 -11.72
N ALA A 283 -10.34 1.32 -12.89
CA ALA A 283 -10.80 1.81 -14.18
C ALA A 283 -12.19 1.24 -14.60
N ALA A 284 -12.54 0.03 -14.12
CA ALA A 284 -13.72 -0.70 -14.54
C ALA A 284 -15.04 0.09 -14.39
N PRO A 285 -15.34 0.82 -13.29
CA PRO A 285 -16.57 1.60 -13.19
C PRO A 285 -16.68 2.71 -14.25
N PHE A 286 -15.57 3.32 -14.65
CA PHE A 286 -15.55 4.34 -15.71
C PHE A 286 -15.80 3.73 -17.09
N ILE A 287 -15.25 2.53 -17.35
CA ILE A 287 -15.50 1.78 -18.59
C ILE A 287 -16.97 1.35 -18.64
N LEU A 288 -17.51 0.84 -17.53
CA LEU A 288 -18.92 0.49 -17.42
C LEU A 288 -19.83 1.69 -17.67
N ARG A 289 -19.46 2.89 -17.16
CA ARG A 289 -20.20 4.12 -17.45
C ARG A 289 -20.24 4.44 -18.95
N LEU A 290 -19.16 4.22 -19.70
CA LEU A 290 -19.19 4.41 -21.15
C LEU A 290 -20.23 3.52 -21.81
N LEU A 291 -20.36 2.26 -21.38
CA LEU A 291 -21.35 1.31 -21.88
C LEU A 291 -22.77 1.71 -21.48
N THR A 292 -23.00 2.02 -20.21
CA THR A 292 -24.32 2.44 -19.71
C THR A 292 -24.79 3.77 -20.28
N SER A 293 -23.84 4.66 -20.64
CA SER A 293 -24.12 5.92 -21.34
C SER A 293 -24.27 5.78 -22.87
N LYS A 294 -24.46 4.55 -23.37
CA LYS A 294 -24.64 4.21 -24.79
C LYS A 294 -23.45 4.57 -25.69
N ARG A 295 -22.28 4.79 -25.11
CA ARG A 295 -21.03 5.00 -25.86
C ARG A 295 -20.33 3.66 -26.11
N TYR A 296 -21.06 2.70 -26.69
CA TYR A 296 -20.66 1.28 -26.79
C TYR A 296 -19.33 1.10 -27.50
N SER A 297 -19.08 1.76 -28.63
CA SER A 297 -17.82 1.63 -29.38
C SER A 297 -16.60 2.00 -28.52
N MET A 298 -16.70 3.08 -27.75
CA MET A 298 -15.63 3.51 -26.86
C MET A 298 -15.48 2.57 -25.66
N GLY A 299 -16.60 2.17 -25.05
CA GLY A 299 -16.58 1.26 -23.91
C GLY A 299 -16.00 -0.12 -24.27
N LEU A 300 -16.40 -0.68 -25.42
CA LEU A 300 -15.87 -1.95 -25.94
C LEU A 300 -14.39 -1.82 -26.33
N PHE A 301 -13.99 -0.70 -26.94
CA PHE A 301 -12.59 -0.44 -27.25
C PHE A 301 -11.72 -0.41 -25.99
N TYR A 302 -12.15 0.29 -24.91
CA TYR A 302 -11.45 0.29 -23.63
C TYR A 302 -11.41 -1.10 -23.02
N ALA A 303 -12.53 -1.83 -23.01
CA ALA A 303 -12.58 -3.19 -22.48
C ALA A 303 -11.58 -4.11 -23.19
N LEU A 304 -11.52 -4.05 -24.53
CA LEU A 304 -10.56 -4.81 -25.32
C LEU A 304 -9.10 -4.41 -24.99
N CYS A 305 -8.81 -3.11 -24.91
CA CYS A 305 -7.46 -2.63 -24.54
C CYS A 305 -7.06 -3.15 -23.16
N TYR A 306 -7.96 -3.11 -22.16
CA TYR A 306 -7.67 -3.63 -20.83
C TYR A 306 -7.49 -5.15 -20.80
N LEU A 307 -8.28 -5.91 -21.57
CA LEU A 307 -8.05 -7.35 -21.72
C LEU A 307 -6.66 -7.65 -22.29
N LEU A 308 -6.22 -6.90 -23.32
CA LEU A 308 -4.89 -7.03 -23.89
C LEU A 308 -3.79 -6.62 -22.89
N MET A 309 -3.98 -5.55 -22.12
CA MET A 309 -3.05 -5.14 -21.06
C MET A 309 -2.92 -6.20 -19.97
N ILE A 310 -4.04 -6.77 -19.52
CA ILE A 310 -4.06 -7.86 -18.53
C ILE A 310 -3.37 -9.10 -19.07
N ALA A 311 -3.64 -9.48 -20.33
CA ALA A 311 -2.99 -10.61 -20.97
C ALA A 311 -1.47 -10.38 -21.11
N PHE A 312 -1.04 -9.20 -21.54
CA PHE A 312 0.37 -8.85 -21.66
C PHE A 312 1.10 -8.92 -20.31
N TRP A 313 0.60 -8.19 -19.31
CA TRP A 313 1.24 -8.16 -17.99
C TRP A 313 1.10 -9.49 -17.23
N GLY A 314 0.01 -10.23 -17.42
CA GLY A 314 -0.15 -11.57 -16.90
C GLY A 314 0.80 -12.59 -17.53
N SER A 315 1.31 -12.30 -18.73
CA SER A 315 2.31 -13.15 -19.42
C SER A 315 3.73 -12.56 -19.36
N TYR A 316 3.94 -11.47 -18.63
CA TYR A 316 5.21 -10.71 -18.64
C TYR A 316 6.42 -11.60 -18.36
N LEU A 317 6.38 -12.42 -17.32
CA LEU A 317 7.52 -13.26 -16.94
C LEU A 317 7.87 -14.26 -18.06
N ARG A 318 6.86 -14.89 -18.66
CA ARG A 318 7.04 -15.81 -19.79
C ARG A 318 7.62 -15.09 -21.02
N LEU A 319 7.11 -13.90 -21.33
CA LEU A 319 7.61 -13.08 -22.45
C LEU A 319 9.05 -12.63 -22.20
N ALA A 320 9.38 -12.27 -20.96
CA ALA A 320 10.72 -11.90 -20.57
C ALA A 320 11.71 -13.06 -20.69
N MET A 321 11.32 -14.27 -20.28
CA MET A 321 12.12 -15.48 -20.47
C MET A 321 12.39 -15.79 -21.95
N LEU A 322 11.34 -15.75 -22.79
CA LEU A 322 11.48 -15.96 -24.23
C LEU A 322 12.38 -14.92 -24.89
N TRP A 323 12.30 -13.67 -24.44
CA TRP A 323 13.14 -12.59 -24.94
C TRP A 323 14.62 -12.81 -24.62
N ASP A 324 14.92 -13.34 -23.44
CA ASP A 324 16.30 -13.64 -22.98
C ASP A 324 16.81 -15.01 -23.47
N GLY A 325 16.05 -15.70 -24.33
CA GLY A 325 16.44 -16.97 -24.92
C GLY A 325 16.23 -18.20 -24.03
N HIS A 326 15.51 -18.06 -22.93
CA HIS A 326 15.22 -19.15 -22.00
C HIS A 326 13.85 -19.79 -22.32
N ALA A 327 13.81 -21.12 -22.42
CA ALA A 327 12.55 -21.82 -22.52
C ALA A 327 11.79 -21.72 -21.18
N PRO A 328 10.49 -21.33 -21.18
CA PRO A 328 9.68 -21.43 -19.99
C PRO A 328 9.67 -22.89 -19.49
N PRO A 329 9.74 -23.14 -18.16
CA PRO A 329 9.72 -24.50 -17.64
C PRO A 329 8.46 -25.22 -18.11
N ALA A 330 8.63 -26.47 -18.59
CA ALA A 330 7.54 -27.36 -18.93
C ALA A 330 7.00 -27.96 -17.62
N GLY A 331 5.83 -27.52 -17.16
CA GLY A 331 5.16 -28.03 -15.96
C GLY A 331 4.56 -26.92 -15.08
N ASP A 332 3.71 -27.31 -14.16
CA ASP A 332 2.91 -26.44 -13.26
C ASP A 332 3.73 -25.61 -12.24
N GLY A 333 4.95 -25.28 -12.56
CA GLY A 333 5.82 -24.43 -11.75
C GLY A 333 5.52 -22.94 -11.91
N ALA A 334 6.09 -22.10 -11.06
CA ALA A 334 5.90 -20.66 -10.92
C ALA A 334 6.02 -19.81 -12.21
N ALA A 335 6.33 -20.39 -13.36
CA ALA A 335 6.41 -19.74 -14.67
C ALA A 335 5.09 -19.75 -15.46
N ASP A 336 4.08 -20.50 -15.05
CA ASP A 336 2.77 -20.48 -15.69
C ASP A 336 1.90 -19.35 -15.11
N VAL A 337 2.38 -18.09 -15.25
CA VAL A 337 1.68 -16.87 -14.84
C VAL A 337 0.65 -16.44 -15.92
N GLY A 338 0.15 -17.39 -16.70
CA GLY A 338 -0.88 -17.15 -17.70
C GLY A 338 -2.27 -16.94 -17.11
N LEU A 339 -3.21 -16.52 -17.94
CA LEU A 339 -4.61 -16.34 -17.56
C LEU A 339 -5.21 -17.61 -16.93
N ALA A 340 -4.80 -18.80 -17.39
CA ALA A 340 -5.22 -20.08 -16.83
C ALA A 340 -4.77 -20.22 -15.36
N TYR A 341 -3.53 -19.92 -15.03
CA TYR A 341 -3.03 -19.92 -13.66
C TYR A 341 -3.78 -18.94 -12.77
N LEU A 342 -4.04 -17.72 -13.24
CA LEU A 342 -4.82 -16.74 -12.49
C LEU A 342 -6.24 -17.24 -12.22
N LEU A 343 -6.88 -17.89 -13.21
CA LEU A 343 -8.21 -18.47 -13.07
C LEU A 343 -8.19 -19.66 -12.09
N GLU A 344 -7.23 -20.56 -12.22
CA GLU A 344 -7.05 -21.69 -11.31
C GLU A 344 -6.80 -21.23 -9.88
N ARG A 345 -5.92 -20.22 -9.68
CA ARG A 345 -5.68 -19.62 -8.38
C ARG A 345 -6.93 -18.97 -7.80
N ILE A 346 -7.71 -18.26 -8.61
CA ILE A 346 -8.99 -17.69 -8.19
C ILE A 346 -9.97 -18.79 -7.78
N LEU A 347 -10.08 -19.87 -8.59
CA LEU A 347 -10.96 -20.99 -8.29
C LEU A 347 -10.54 -21.74 -7.02
N THR A 348 -9.25 -21.93 -6.81
CA THR A 348 -8.70 -22.53 -5.58
C THR A 348 -9.01 -21.66 -4.36
N MET A 349 -8.77 -20.34 -4.46
CA MET A 349 -9.09 -19.39 -3.39
C MET A 349 -10.59 -19.38 -3.06
N LEU A 350 -11.46 -19.50 -4.08
CA LEU A 350 -12.91 -19.54 -3.87
C LEU A 350 -13.35 -20.86 -3.21
N LYS A 351 -12.63 -21.97 -3.48
CA LYS A 351 -12.92 -23.29 -2.92
C LYS A 351 -12.62 -23.37 -1.43
N ASP A 352 -11.51 -22.73 -0.99
CA ASP A 352 -11.01 -22.74 0.38
C ASP A 352 -11.38 -21.44 1.13
N PHE A 353 -12.38 -20.69 0.64
CA PHE A 353 -12.73 -19.37 1.15
C PHE A 353 -13.36 -19.43 2.54
N ASP A 354 -12.62 -18.93 3.54
CA ASP A 354 -13.15 -18.69 4.89
C ASP A 354 -13.94 -17.37 4.92
N PHE A 355 -15.26 -17.48 4.77
CA PHE A 355 -16.17 -16.34 4.73
C PHE A 355 -16.16 -15.53 6.03
N LEU A 356 -16.18 -16.17 7.19
CA LEU A 356 -16.21 -15.49 8.48
C LEU A 356 -14.88 -14.83 8.81
N GLY A 357 -13.77 -15.56 8.63
CA GLY A 357 -12.43 -14.99 8.78
C GLY A 357 -12.20 -13.84 7.81
N GLY A 358 -12.67 -13.95 6.57
CA GLY A 358 -12.62 -12.90 5.57
C GLY A 358 -13.38 -11.63 6.01
N ILE A 359 -14.58 -11.76 6.58
CA ILE A 359 -15.33 -10.61 7.14
C ILE A 359 -14.55 -9.93 8.25
N VAL A 360 -14.02 -10.70 9.21
CA VAL A 360 -13.25 -10.13 10.33
C VAL A 360 -12.03 -9.39 9.82
N LEU A 361 -11.25 -10.01 8.93
CA LEU A 361 -10.06 -9.37 8.34
C LEU A 361 -10.41 -8.09 7.55
N MET A 362 -11.53 -8.09 6.81
CA MET A 362 -11.99 -6.89 6.12
C MET A 362 -12.45 -5.79 7.06
N MET A 363 -13.11 -6.13 8.16
CA MET A 363 -13.44 -5.13 9.20
C MET A 363 -12.19 -4.52 9.81
N LEU A 364 -11.18 -5.35 10.14
CA LEU A 364 -9.87 -4.87 10.60
C LEU A 364 -9.21 -3.94 9.59
N ASN A 365 -9.22 -4.28 8.30
CA ASN A 365 -8.65 -3.47 7.23
C ASN A 365 -9.38 -2.13 7.07
N LEU A 366 -10.73 -2.11 7.15
CA LEU A 366 -11.52 -0.89 7.07
C LEU A 366 -11.33 0.02 8.28
N LEU A 367 -11.26 -0.56 9.49
CA LEU A 367 -10.94 0.19 10.70
C LEU A 367 -9.53 0.78 10.62
N ARG A 368 -8.57 -0.02 10.17
CA ARG A 368 -7.21 0.45 9.92
C ARG A 368 -7.17 1.57 8.90
N PHE A 369 -7.90 1.44 7.77
CA PHE A 369 -8.02 2.53 6.81
C PHE A 369 -8.54 3.81 7.47
N ALA A 370 -9.62 3.70 8.24
CA ALA A 370 -10.21 4.84 8.94
C ALA A 370 -9.22 5.52 9.89
N ALA A 371 -8.49 4.73 10.68
CA ALA A 371 -7.51 5.23 11.65
C ALA A 371 -6.37 6.03 11.01
N TRP A 372 -6.03 5.76 9.76
CA TRP A 372 -4.87 6.34 9.08
C TRP A 372 -5.19 7.54 8.19
N GLN A 373 -6.47 7.98 8.14
CA GLN A 373 -6.88 9.13 7.33
C GLN A 373 -7.04 10.41 8.16
N HIS A 374 -7.17 11.52 7.46
CA HIS A 374 -7.55 12.81 8.09
C HIS A 374 -8.88 12.65 8.83
N LEU A 375 -8.99 13.21 10.05
CA LEU A 375 -10.12 13.00 10.95
C LEU A 375 -11.50 13.25 10.31
N LEU A 376 -11.63 14.25 9.44
CA LEU A 376 -12.89 14.57 8.74
C LEU A 376 -13.08 13.82 7.41
N ALA A 377 -12.15 12.99 6.97
CA ALA A 377 -12.26 12.36 5.65
C ALA A 377 -13.51 11.48 5.53
N LEU A 378 -13.77 10.60 6.50
CA LEU A 378 -14.97 9.74 6.51
C LEU A 378 -16.29 10.53 6.67
N PRO A 379 -16.42 11.50 7.60
CA PRO A 379 -17.62 12.36 7.66
C PRO A 379 -17.91 13.07 6.34
N LEU A 380 -16.89 13.61 5.68
CA LEU A 380 -17.07 14.27 4.38
C LEU A 380 -17.46 13.27 3.28
N CYS A 381 -16.85 12.08 3.22
CA CYS A 381 -17.28 11.03 2.29
C CYS A 381 -18.73 10.58 2.52
N LEU A 382 -19.19 10.54 3.78
CA LEU A 382 -20.58 10.25 4.09
C LEU A 382 -21.52 11.31 3.51
N LEU A 383 -21.16 12.59 3.56
CA LEU A 383 -21.94 13.67 2.96
C LEU A 383 -21.95 13.62 1.43
N ALA A 384 -20.89 13.11 0.80
CA ALA A 384 -20.85 12.90 -0.65
C ALA A 384 -21.80 11.78 -1.13
N TRP A 385 -22.36 10.97 -0.25
CA TRP A 385 -23.23 9.86 -0.62
C TRP A 385 -24.45 10.26 -1.45
N ARG A 386 -24.96 11.48 -1.23
CA ARG A 386 -26.05 12.04 -2.04
C ARG A 386 -25.64 12.23 -3.51
N ALA A 387 -24.44 12.75 -3.75
CA ALA A 387 -23.88 12.91 -5.10
C ALA A 387 -23.63 11.56 -5.78
N VAL A 388 -23.17 10.56 -5.01
CA VAL A 388 -22.99 9.18 -5.50
C VAL A 388 -24.33 8.59 -5.96
N ARG A 389 -25.39 8.74 -5.15
CA ARG A 389 -26.74 8.27 -5.50
C ARG A 389 -27.36 9.05 -6.64
N GLY A 390 -27.16 10.37 -6.68
CA GLY A 390 -27.66 11.27 -7.72
C GLY A 390 -26.90 11.18 -9.05
N ASP A 391 -25.84 10.37 -9.11
CA ASP A 391 -24.97 10.24 -10.31
C ASP A 391 -24.34 11.56 -10.74
N GLU A 392 -23.95 12.38 -9.78
CA GLU A 392 -23.34 13.68 -10.04
C GLU A 392 -21.89 13.52 -10.52
N GLY A 393 -21.64 13.94 -11.76
CA GLY A 393 -20.31 13.87 -12.35
C GLY A 393 -19.77 12.44 -12.44
N VAL A 394 -18.66 12.16 -11.73
CA VAL A 394 -17.99 10.84 -11.68
C VAL A 394 -17.95 10.26 -10.24
N MET A 395 -18.83 10.76 -9.36
CA MET A 395 -18.83 10.35 -7.95
C MET A 395 -19.18 8.88 -7.77
N ARG A 396 -20.07 8.36 -8.61
CA ARG A 396 -20.46 6.95 -8.60
C ARG A 396 -19.30 6.05 -9.00
N GLU A 397 -18.53 6.44 -10.01
CA GLU A 397 -17.38 5.68 -10.50
C GLU A 397 -16.22 5.68 -9.47
N LEU A 398 -15.96 6.81 -8.84
CA LEU A 398 -14.97 6.91 -7.77
C LEU A 398 -15.34 6.00 -6.59
N ALA A 399 -16.61 6.05 -6.14
CA ALA A 399 -17.11 5.16 -5.08
C ALA A 399 -17.14 3.70 -5.54
N GLY A 400 -17.50 3.46 -6.81
CA GLY A 400 -17.52 2.13 -7.43
C GLY A 400 -16.15 1.47 -7.47
N GLY A 401 -15.09 2.23 -7.76
CA GLY A 401 -13.71 1.72 -7.73
C GLY A 401 -13.29 1.28 -6.32
N LEU A 402 -13.63 2.06 -5.29
CA LEU A 402 -13.40 1.68 -3.89
C LEU A 402 -14.17 0.40 -3.53
N ALA A 403 -15.46 0.34 -3.84
CA ALA A 403 -16.30 -0.80 -3.53
C ALA A 403 -15.87 -2.07 -4.28
N LEU A 404 -15.56 -1.96 -5.57
CA LEU A 404 -15.11 -3.08 -6.40
C LEU A 404 -13.76 -3.63 -5.91
N THR A 405 -12.82 -2.76 -5.56
CA THR A 405 -11.54 -3.18 -4.99
C THR A 405 -11.74 -3.85 -3.63
N LEU A 406 -12.62 -3.33 -2.78
CA LEU A 406 -12.94 -3.96 -1.49
C LEU A 406 -13.49 -5.37 -1.68
N LEU A 407 -14.47 -5.52 -2.59
CA LEU A 407 -15.09 -6.81 -2.90
C LEU A 407 -14.08 -7.80 -3.49
N ALA A 408 -13.25 -7.35 -4.43
CA ALA A 408 -12.22 -8.19 -5.01
C ALA A 408 -11.20 -8.65 -3.95
N MET A 409 -10.74 -7.74 -3.09
CA MET A 409 -9.79 -8.10 -2.02
C MET A 409 -10.43 -8.97 -0.94
N PHE A 410 -11.73 -8.83 -0.67
CA PHE A 410 -12.46 -9.72 0.24
C PHE A 410 -12.36 -11.19 -0.21
N VAL A 411 -12.47 -11.41 -1.52
CA VAL A 411 -12.42 -12.77 -2.10
C VAL A 411 -11.00 -13.26 -2.34
N LEU A 412 -10.15 -12.39 -2.94
CA LEU A 412 -8.83 -12.80 -3.42
C LEU A 412 -7.74 -12.71 -2.35
N LEU A 413 -7.82 -11.70 -1.49
CA LEU A 413 -6.74 -11.40 -0.54
C LEU A 413 -7.28 -10.61 0.67
N PRO A 414 -8.10 -11.24 1.54
CA PRO A 414 -8.71 -10.56 2.67
C PRO A 414 -7.70 -10.08 3.70
N PHE A 415 -6.56 -10.74 3.80
CA PHE A 415 -5.48 -10.29 4.67
C PHE A 415 -4.48 -9.42 3.89
N GLN A 416 -3.87 -8.45 4.58
CA GLN A 416 -2.70 -7.73 4.06
C GLN A 416 -1.46 -8.06 4.88
N GLY A 417 -0.30 -8.15 4.21
CA GLY A 417 0.99 -8.26 4.88
C GLY A 417 1.42 -6.95 5.55
N LEU A 418 2.71 -6.82 5.83
CA LEU A 418 3.31 -5.60 6.35
C LEU A 418 2.98 -4.39 5.45
N GLY A 419 2.72 -3.26 6.06
CA GLY A 419 2.38 -2.00 5.37
C GLY A 419 1.64 -1.02 6.28
N TRP A 420 1.41 0.20 5.82
CA TRP A 420 0.91 1.30 6.61
C TRP A 420 -0.50 1.69 6.15
N GLY A 421 -1.46 1.69 7.05
CA GLY A 421 -2.87 1.80 6.71
C GLY A 421 -3.41 0.59 5.93
N TYR A 422 -4.53 0.73 5.21
CA TYR A 422 -5.04 -0.31 4.32
C TYR A 422 -4.41 -0.17 2.93
N ARG A 423 -3.35 -0.94 2.70
CA ARG A 423 -2.47 -0.79 1.53
C ARG A 423 -3.17 -1.01 0.19
N TYR A 424 -4.18 -1.88 0.12
CA TYR A 424 -4.89 -2.16 -1.13
C TYR A 424 -5.79 -1.01 -1.60
N TRP A 425 -6.17 -0.10 -0.70
CA TRP A 425 -6.86 1.13 -1.06
C TRP A 425 -5.91 2.33 -1.25
N HIS A 426 -4.62 2.15 -1.05
CA HIS A 426 -3.67 3.27 -1.17
C HIS A 426 -3.73 3.94 -2.55
N GLY A 427 -3.77 3.14 -3.63
CA GLY A 427 -3.93 3.65 -5.00
C GLY A 427 -5.23 4.39 -5.27
N LEU A 428 -6.24 4.24 -4.40
CA LEU A 428 -7.57 4.86 -4.50
C LEU A 428 -7.77 6.05 -3.55
N LEU A 429 -6.74 6.44 -2.77
CA LEU A 429 -6.84 7.57 -1.84
C LEU A 429 -7.20 8.87 -2.56
N GLY A 430 -6.77 9.05 -3.80
CA GLY A 430 -7.19 10.18 -4.63
C GLY A 430 -8.71 10.20 -4.87
N SER A 431 -9.32 9.06 -5.17
CA SER A 431 -10.78 8.92 -5.31
C SER A 431 -11.50 9.25 -4.00
N PHE A 432 -10.97 8.74 -2.88
CA PHE A 432 -11.49 9.01 -1.56
C PHE A 432 -11.42 10.51 -1.19
N CYS A 433 -10.32 11.19 -1.49
CA CYS A 433 -10.17 12.63 -1.27
C CYS A 433 -11.08 13.48 -2.16
N LEU A 434 -11.32 13.06 -3.41
CA LEU A 434 -12.27 13.73 -4.30
C LEU A 434 -13.73 13.56 -3.81
N LEU A 435 -14.10 12.38 -3.31
CA LEU A 435 -15.38 12.19 -2.62
C LEU A 435 -15.48 13.07 -1.38
N GLY A 436 -14.43 13.15 -0.55
CA GLY A 436 -14.39 14.07 0.59
C GLY A 436 -14.56 15.54 0.19
N ALA A 437 -13.94 15.97 -0.91
CA ALA A 437 -14.11 17.31 -1.45
C ALA A 437 -15.55 17.57 -1.97
N CYS A 438 -16.20 16.58 -2.55
CA CYS A 438 -17.62 16.65 -2.89
C CYS A 438 -18.47 16.84 -1.62
N GLY A 439 -18.21 16.05 -0.57
CA GLY A 439 -18.89 16.21 0.72
C GLY A 439 -18.65 17.57 1.37
N TRP A 440 -17.45 18.13 1.20
CA TRP A 440 -17.16 19.51 1.61
C TRP A 440 -18.04 20.53 0.89
N ILE A 441 -18.27 20.36 -0.43
CA ILE A 441 -19.19 21.22 -1.17
C ILE A 441 -20.58 21.16 -0.55
N HIS A 442 -21.10 19.97 -0.26
CA HIS A 442 -22.41 19.80 0.38
C HIS A 442 -22.47 20.42 1.78
N ALA A 443 -21.42 20.21 2.59
CA ALA A 443 -21.34 20.80 3.93
C ALA A 443 -21.31 22.33 3.95
N THR A 444 -20.83 22.96 2.86
CA THR A 444 -20.62 24.42 2.77
C THR A 444 -21.56 25.12 1.80
N GLN A 445 -22.50 24.40 1.18
CA GLN A 445 -23.52 24.96 0.28
C GLN A 445 -24.66 25.66 1.01
N ALA A 446 -24.80 25.46 2.32
CA ALA A 446 -25.88 26.06 3.09
C ALA A 446 -25.85 27.59 2.99
N GLN A 447 -27.04 28.20 2.86
CA GLN A 447 -27.24 29.65 2.72
C GLN A 447 -26.81 30.45 3.99
N TRP A 448 -26.32 29.73 5.00
CA TRP A 448 -25.96 30.30 6.29
C TRP A 448 -24.46 30.60 6.37
N PRO A 449 -24.05 31.85 6.61
CA PRO A 449 -22.63 32.20 6.79
C PRO A 449 -21.94 31.43 7.92
N HIS A 450 -22.70 30.95 8.90
CA HIS A 450 -22.20 30.15 10.02
C HIS A 450 -21.74 28.76 9.60
N ALA A 451 -22.46 28.05 8.72
CA ALA A 451 -22.11 26.70 8.31
C ALA A 451 -20.69 26.60 7.69
N ARG A 452 -20.35 27.59 6.84
CA ARG A 452 -19.02 27.66 6.24
C ARG A 452 -17.93 27.91 7.29
N ARG A 453 -18.18 28.77 8.29
CA ARG A 453 -17.24 29.04 9.37
C ARG A 453 -17.03 27.79 10.23
N MET A 454 -18.12 27.09 10.58
CA MET A 454 -18.10 25.84 11.30
C MET A 454 -17.28 24.78 10.59
N ALA A 455 -17.60 24.53 9.32
CA ALA A 455 -16.89 23.53 8.52
C ALA A 455 -15.39 23.85 8.39
N THR A 456 -15.05 25.13 8.18
CA THR A 456 -13.64 25.57 8.08
C THR A 456 -12.90 25.39 9.41
N GLY A 457 -13.52 25.78 10.53
CA GLY A 457 -12.94 25.61 11.85
C GLY A 457 -12.78 24.15 12.23
N ALA A 458 -13.83 23.33 11.99
CA ALA A 458 -13.76 21.89 12.21
C ALA A 458 -12.67 21.24 11.37
N PHE A 459 -12.49 21.65 10.10
CA PHE A 459 -11.44 21.14 9.23
C PHE A 459 -10.05 21.51 9.73
N ALA A 460 -9.85 22.75 10.18
CA ALA A 460 -8.58 23.20 10.74
C ALA A 460 -8.23 22.46 12.04
N MET A 461 -9.20 22.28 12.95
CA MET A 461 -9.03 21.53 14.20
C MET A 461 -8.72 20.04 13.92
N ALA A 462 -9.44 19.44 12.98
CA ALA A 462 -9.21 18.06 12.55
C ALA A 462 -7.84 17.90 11.88
N GLY A 463 -7.41 18.87 11.09
CA GLY A 463 -6.06 18.92 10.51
C GLY A 463 -4.98 19.03 11.58
N ALA A 464 -5.18 19.89 12.57
CA ALA A 464 -4.27 20.01 13.71
C ALA A 464 -4.18 18.70 14.51
N PHE A 465 -5.33 18.04 14.80
CA PHE A 465 -5.36 16.73 15.43
C PHE A 465 -4.58 15.69 14.60
N THR A 466 -4.84 15.66 13.28
CA THR A 466 -4.19 14.69 12.40
C THR A 466 -2.67 14.89 12.35
N LEU A 467 -2.19 16.12 12.24
CA LEU A 467 -0.76 16.41 12.13
C LEU A 467 0.00 16.38 13.46
N LEU A 468 -0.64 16.83 14.55
CA LEU A 468 0.05 16.99 15.84
C LEU A 468 -0.13 15.79 16.78
N ILE A 469 -1.15 14.95 16.54
CA ILE A 469 -1.46 13.82 17.40
C ILE A 469 -1.39 12.52 16.60
N ALA A 470 -2.23 12.38 15.56
CA ALA A 470 -2.35 11.11 14.85
C ALA A 470 -1.07 10.74 14.09
N LEU A 471 -0.52 11.65 13.29
CA LEU A 471 0.70 11.39 12.51
C LEU A 471 1.91 11.03 13.40
N PRO A 472 2.23 11.75 14.50
CA PRO A 472 3.31 11.34 15.40
C PRO A 472 3.08 9.97 16.05
N LEU A 473 1.84 9.62 16.42
CA LEU A 473 1.51 8.30 16.97
C LEU A 473 1.70 7.20 15.92
N HIS A 474 1.26 7.42 14.69
CA HIS A 474 1.50 6.49 13.58
C HIS A 474 2.99 6.36 13.24
N ALA A 475 3.75 7.47 13.22
CA ALA A 475 5.19 7.45 12.98
C ALA A 475 5.94 6.70 14.09
N ARG A 476 5.54 6.91 15.36
CA ARG A 476 6.09 6.16 16.51
C ARG A 476 5.81 4.66 16.38
N HIS A 477 4.59 4.28 16.00
CA HIS A 477 4.23 2.89 15.76
C HIS A 477 5.05 2.29 14.61
N ALA A 478 5.15 2.99 13.47
CA ALA A 478 5.95 2.56 12.34
C ALA A 478 7.43 2.34 12.73
N LYS A 479 8.00 3.26 13.50
CA LYS A 479 9.36 3.13 14.03
C LYS A 479 9.49 1.93 14.96
N ALA A 480 8.54 1.71 15.85
CA ALA A 480 8.56 0.57 16.80
C ALA A 480 8.49 -0.79 16.09
N ILE A 481 7.78 -0.88 14.97
CA ILE A 481 7.72 -2.11 14.17
C ILE A 481 9.01 -2.30 13.34
N ASN A 482 9.59 -1.21 12.84
CA ASN A 482 10.73 -1.28 11.91
C ASN A 482 12.09 -1.46 12.62
N ALA A 483 12.28 -0.78 13.75
CA ALA A 483 13.57 -0.71 14.44
C ALA A 483 14.14 -2.10 14.82
N PRO A 484 13.36 -3.05 15.38
CA PRO A 484 13.87 -4.37 15.72
C PRO A 484 14.46 -5.11 14.52
N ASN A 485 13.79 -5.07 13.36
CA ASN A 485 14.26 -5.73 12.14
C ASN A 485 15.50 -5.04 11.57
N MET A 486 15.52 -3.70 11.59
CA MET A 486 16.68 -2.90 11.17
C MET A 486 17.92 -3.20 12.04
N GLU A 487 17.76 -3.24 13.36
CA GLU A 487 18.85 -3.52 14.29
C GLU A 487 19.37 -4.95 14.14
N ALA A 488 18.47 -5.93 14.02
CA ALA A 488 18.84 -7.32 13.72
C ALA A 488 19.60 -7.43 12.40
N ARG A 489 19.13 -6.74 11.35
CA ARG A 489 19.82 -6.73 10.05
C ARG A 489 21.21 -6.10 10.14
N ARG A 490 21.39 -5.01 10.86
CA ARG A 490 22.70 -4.39 11.10
C ARG A 490 23.65 -5.34 11.85
N ALA A 491 23.15 -6.09 12.83
CA ALA A 491 23.95 -7.09 13.53
C ALA A 491 24.37 -8.23 12.58
N ILE A 492 23.48 -8.67 11.68
CA ILE A 492 23.80 -9.66 10.64
C ILE A 492 24.90 -9.10 9.72
N GLU A 493 24.77 -7.88 9.23
CA GLU A 493 25.71 -7.24 8.31
C GLU A 493 27.09 -6.98 8.94
N ALA A 494 27.14 -6.77 10.25
CA ALA A 494 28.38 -6.57 10.99
C ALA A 494 29.09 -7.88 11.36
N ALA A 495 28.49 -9.05 11.09
CA ALA A 495 29.06 -10.33 11.47
C ALA A 495 30.37 -10.62 10.69
N PRO A 496 31.47 -10.97 11.35
CA PRO A 496 32.77 -11.21 10.72
C PRO A 496 32.86 -12.62 10.09
N VAL A 497 31.82 -13.01 9.32
CA VAL A 497 31.68 -14.31 8.68
C VAL A 497 31.35 -14.15 7.19
N ASP A 498 31.43 -15.23 6.44
CA ASP A 498 31.14 -15.20 5.02
C ASP A 498 29.62 -15.33 4.75
N ILE A 499 28.93 -16.12 5.61
CA ILE A 499 27.49 -16.40 5.48
C ILE A 499 26.83 -16.40 6.86
N VAL A 500 25.64 -15.80 6.94
CA VAL A 500 24.75 -15.93 8.09
C VAL A 500 23.54 -16.76 7.69
N LEU A 501 23.32 -17.86 8.39
CA LEU A 501 22.13 -18.71 8.29
C LEU A 501 21.03 -18.08 9.13
N VAL A 502 19.89 -17.73 8.54
CA VAL A 502 18.75 -17.14 9.25
C VAL A 502 17.72 -18.23 9.49
N ASP A 503 17.60 -18.64 10.76
CA ASP A 503 16.55 -19.55 11.23
C ASP A 503 15.40 -18.72 11.80
N ASP A 504 14.30 -18.60 11.06
CA ASP A 504 13.14 -17.80 11.46
C ASP A 504 12.17 -18.54 12.39
N THR A 505 12.51 -19.75 12.84
CA THR A 505 11.67 -20.52 13.75
C THR A 505 11.47 -19.79 15.09
N GLY A 506 10.23 -19.39 15.36
CA GLY A 506 9.88 -18.58 16.52
C GLY A 506 10.30 -17.11 16.41
N LEU A 507 10.56 -16.60 15.20
CA LEU A 507 10.82 -15.21 14.91
C LEU A 507 9.62 -14.53 14.26
N ARG A 508 9.40 -13.28 14.63
CA ARG A 508 8.43 -12.43 13.94
C ARG A 508 9.05 -11.90 12.65
N TRP A 509 8.53 -12.37 11.51
CA TRP A 509 8.98 -11.95 10.16
C TRP A 509 10.48 -12.19 9.89
N GLY A 510 11.05 -13.23 10.49
CA GLY A 510 12.47 -13.54 10.38
C GLY A 510 12.96 -13.76 8.94
N ILE A 511 12.11 -14.32 8.07
CA ILE A 511 12.43 -14.52 6.66
C ILE A 511 12.76 -13.20 5.93
N ASP A 512 12.23 -12.06 6.38
CA ASP A 512 12.51 -10.74 5.80
C ASP A 512 13.93 -10.22 6.12
N LEU A 513 14.67 -10.91 7.00
CA LEU A 513 16.08 -10.64 7.27
C LEU A 513 17.03 -11.29 6.24
N VAL A 514 16.54 -12.24 5.43
CA VAL A 514 17.32 -12.84 4.34
C VAL A 514 17.31 -11.90 3.14
N ARG A 515 18.41 -11.18 2.94
CA ARG A 515 18.56 -10.14 1.90
C ARG A 515 19.94 -10.18 1.33
N ASN A 516 20.02 -10.38 0.03
CA ASN A 516 21.25 -10.33 -0.72
C ASN A 516 21.08 -9.35 -1.88
N ASP A 517 22.16 -8.68 -2.26
CA ASP A 517 22.16 -7.85 -3.46
C ASP A 517 22.09 -8.72 -4.74
N PRO A 518 21.59 -8.16 -5.88
CA PRO A 518 21.43 -8.93 -7.10
C PRO A 518 22.72 -9.55 -7.65
N ALA A 519 23.88 -8.98 -7.32
CA ALA A 519 25.19 -9.45 -7.75
C ALA A 519 25.89 -10.37 -6.74
N LEU A 520 25.30 -10.60 -5.57
CA LEU A 520 25.83 -11.35 -4.44
C LEU A 520 27.25 -10.89 -4.02
N GLN A 521 27.51 -9.59 -4.06
CA GLN A 521 28.79 -8.98 -3.71
C GLN A 521 28.90 -8.59 -2.23
N GLY A 522 27.75 -8.34 -1.58
CA GLY A 522 27.69 -8.03 -0.15
C GLY A 522 28.20 -9.18 0.72
N ARG A 523 28.78 -8.87 1.86
CA ARG A 523 29.17 -9.85 2.88
C ARG A 523 28.73 -9.34 4.25
N PRO A 524 28.27 -10.27 5.15
CA PRO A 524 28.01 -11.68 4.87
C PRO A 524 26.82 -11.88 3.92
N LEU A 525 26.81 -12.95 3.14
CA LEU A 525 25.60 -13.42 2.48
C LEU A 525 24.62 -13.95 3.53
N THR A 526 23.33 -13.87 3.24
CA THR A 526 22.29 -14.42 4.12
C THR A 526 21.57 -15.56 3.44
N LEU A 527 21.42 -16.69 4.11
CA LEU A 527 20.69 -17.85 3.63
C LEU A 527 19.53 -18.19 4.57
N TYR A 528 18.38 -18.48 3.99
CA TYR A 528 17.24 -18.97 4.75
C TYR A 528 17.46 -20.42 5.15
N PHE A 529 17.68 -20.64 6.45
CA PHE A 529 18.12 -21.92 7.01
C PHE A 529 17.16 -23.07 6.68
N LEU A 530 15.85 -22.84 6.76
CA LEU A 530 14.84 -23.89 6.56
C LEU A 530 14.73 -24.41 5.12
N LEU A 531 15.30 -23.73 4.14
CA LEU A 531 15.32 -24.19 2.74
C LEU A 531 16.59 -24.96 2.36
N LEU A 532 17.57 -25.04 3.27
CA LEU A 532 18.80 -25.82 3.05
C LEU A 532 18.52 -27.33 3.17
N LYS A 533 19.34 -28.13 2.47
CA LYS A 533 19.43 -29.57 2.64
C LYS A 533 20.61 -29.93 3.55
N PRO A 534 20.60 -31.08 4.27
CA PRO A 534 21.71 -31.48 5.13
C PRO A 534 23.06 -31.55 4.40
N GLU A 535 23.06 -32.00 3.13
CA GLU A 535 24.27 -32.12 2.30
C GLU A 535 24.81 -30.74 1.91
N GLN A 536 23.94 -29.77 1.62
CA GLN A 536 24.31 -28.39 1.36
C GLN A 536 24.94 -27.72 2.60
N LEU A 537 24.46 -28.07 3.79
CA LEU A 537 25.03 -27.61 5.05
C LEU A 537 26.46 -28.09 5.23
N GLU A 538 26.75 -29.37 4.95
CA GLU A 538 28.10 -29.92 5.00
C GLU A 538 29.04 -29.21 4.03
N ASP A 539 28.62 -29.00 2.79
CA ASP A 539 29.41 -28.30 1.79
C ASP A 539 29.72 -26.84 2.21
N LEU A 540 28.70 -26.13 2.70
CA LEU A 540 28.86 -24.77 3.21
C LEU A 540 29.84 -24.70 4.40
N CYS A 541 29.73 -25.64 5.35
CA CYS A 541 30.65 -25.73 6.48
C CYS A 541 32.11 -25.98 6.08
N GLY A 542 32.32 -26.77 5.03
CA GLY A 542 33.67 -27.05 4.52
C GLY A 542 34.35 -25.90 3.81
N ARG A 543 33.56 -24.93 3.30
CA ARG A 543 34.06 -23.86 2.43
C ARG A 543 34.00 -22.46 2.99
N TYR A 544 33.07 -22.18 3.94
CA TYR A 544 32.78 -20.83 4.39
C TYR A 544 32.74 -20.74 5.92
N ARG A 545 33.05 -19.57 6.45
CA ARG A 545 32.81 -19.25 7.86
C ARG A 545 31.33 -18.91 8.03
N LEU A 546 30.63 -19.70 8.80
CA LEU A 546 29.20 -19.57 9.02
C LEU A 546 28.89 -18.99 10.40
N ALA A 547 27.73 -18.32 10.53
CA ALA A 547 27.11 -18.05 11.82
C ALA A 547 25.60 -18.31 11.72
N LEU A 548 24.97 -18.66 12.83
CA LEU A 548 23.53 -18.87 12.92
C LEU A 548 22.88 -17.68 13.62
N PHE A 549 21.94 -17.03 12.93
CA PHE A 549 21.00 -16.05 13.51
C PHE A 549 19.67 -16.77 13.77
N GLY A 550 19.37 -17.04 15.01
CA GLY A 550 18.15 -17.72 15.44
C GLY A 550 17.47 -17.00 16.60
N ARG A 551 16.51 -17.68 17.24
CA ARG A 551 15.65 -17.16 18.31
C ARG A 551 16.40 -16.45 19.44
N GLU A 552 17.52 -17.00 19.89
CA GLU A 552 18.31 -16.43 20.97
C GLU A 552 18.81 -15.02 20.64
N HIS A 553 19.35 -14.83 19.41
CA HIS A 553 19.79 -13.52 18.94
C HIS A 553 18.62 -12.59 18.69
N ALA A 554 17.58 -13.08 18.04
CA ALA A 554 16.37 -12.35 17.72
C ALA A 554 15.67 -11.80 18.98
N SER A 555 15.77 -12.50 20.12
CA SER A 555 15.22 -12.06 21.40
C SER A 555 15.84 -10.75 21.90
N ARG A 556 17.13 -10.52 21.63
CA ARG A 556 17.83 -9.27 21.98
C ARG A 556 17.24 -8.05 21.29
N PHE A 557 16.63 -8.24 20.14
CA PHE A 557 15.97 -7.21 19.33
C PHE A 557 14.44 -7.21 19.50
N GLY A 558 13.87 -8.08 20.36
CA GLY A 558 12.43 -8.20 20.54
C GLY A 558 11.69 -8.86 19.36
N LEU A 559 12.38 -9.64 18.53
CA LEU A 559 11.81 -10.34 17.38
C LEU A 559 11.34 -11.77 17.70
N SER A 560 11.64 -12.31 18.90
CA SER A 560 11.20 -13.63 19.30
C SER A 560 9.67 -13.68 19.51
N GLN A 561 9.04 -14.80 19.11
CA GLN A 561 7.64 -15.11 19.40
C GLN A 561 7.56 -16.17 20.51
N THR A 562 6.49 -16.10 21.30
CA THR A 562 6.23 -17.05 22.40
C THR A 562 5.73 -18.41 21.92
N VAL A 563 5.21 -18.49 20.68
CA VAL A 563 4.66 -19.74 20.13
C VAL A 563 5.77 -20.58 19.50
N GLU A 564 6.06 -21.72 20.10
CA GLU A 564 6.96 -22.73 19.56
C GLU A 564 6.25 -23.63 18.54
N LEU A 565 6.16 -23.18 17.30
CA LEU A 565 5.95 -24.08 16.19
C LEU A 565 7.32 -24.45 15.62
N LEU A 566 7.99 -25.46 16.20
CA LEU A 566 9.22 -26.03 15.62
C LEU A 566 8.82 -26.99 14.48
N PRO A 567 9.02 -26.62 13.21
CA PRO A 567 8.87 -27.59 12.13
C PRO A 567 9.89 -28.73 12.37
N ARG A 568 9.50 -29.98 12.18
CA ARG A 568 10.42 -31.15 12.28
C ARG A 568 11.72 -30.96 11.48
N ARG A 569 11.61 -30.25 10.34
CA ARG A 569 12.74 -29.93 9.47
C ARG A 569 13.77 -29.02 10.16
N SER A 570 13.35 -28.04 10.95
CA SER A 570 14.24 -27.17 11.70
C SER A 570 15.07 -27.96 12.72
N ALA A 571 14.47 -28.91 13.43
CA ALA A 571 15.18 -29.75 14.40
C ALA A 571 16.28 -30.58 13.71
N VAL A 572 15.95 -31.28 12.61
CA VAL A 572 16.92 -32.08 11.86
C VAL A 572 18.10 -31.25 11.36
N LEU A 573 17.83 -30.07 10.81
CA LEU A 573 18.89 -29.18 10.32
C LEU A 573 19.76 -28.62 11.46
N ARG A 574 19.17 -28.31 12.62
CA ARG A 574 19.91 -27.84 13.81
C ARG A 574 20.79 -28.95 14.40
N ASP A 575 20.28 -30.19 14.51
CA ASP A 575 21.06 -31.34 14.98
C ASP A 575 22.22 -31.58 14.02
N LYS A 576 22.01 -31.49 12.72
CA LYS A 576 23.06 -31.60 11.72
C LYS A 576 24.12 -30.49 11.90
N LEU A 577 23.70 -29.24 12.02
CA LEU A 577 24.58 -28.08 12.20
C LEU A 577 25.41 -28.23 13.50
N ALA A 578 24.78 -28.70 14.58
CA ALA A 578 25.46 -28.95 15.84
C ALA A 578 26.54 -30.06 15.71
N SER A 579 26.23 -31.15 14.99
CA SER A 579 27.18 -32.22 14.72
C SER A 579 28.40 -31.76 13.90
N LEU A 580 28.23 -30.80 13.01
CA LEU A 580 29.31 -30.23 12.20
C LEU A 580 30.15 -29.20 12.95
N ASN A 581 29.63 -28.62 14.01
CA ASN A 581 30.30 -27.61 14.87
C ASN A 581 30.93 -26.43 14.07
N CYS A 582 30.32 -26.03 12.96
CA CYS A 582 30.89 -25.07 12.01
C CYS A 582 30.22 -23.69 12.02
N ALA A 583 29.07 -23.54 12.68
CA ALA A 583 28.32 -22.27 12.70
C ALA A 583 27.99 -21.90 14.17
N PRO A 584 28.88 -21.17 14.85
CA PRO A 584 28.57 -20.66 16.19
C PRO A 584 27.38 -19.69 16.10
N SER A 585 26.66 -19.61 17.20
CA SER A 585 25.65 -18.56 17.36
C SER A 585 26.27 -17.19 17.12
N LEU A 586 25.57 -16.30 16.45
CA LEU A 586 26.03 -14.91 16.24
C LEU A 586 26.24 -14.26 17.61
N LYS A 587 27.39 -13.65 17.90
CA LYS A 587 27.70 -13.03 19.20
C LYS A 587 27.03 -11.66 19.39
#